data_d7b65cbe4380d38386245129c8350195
#
_entry.id   d7b65cbe4380d38386245129c8350195
#
_cell.length_a   1.000
_cell.length_b   1.000
_cell.length_c   1.000
_cell.angle_alpha   90.00
_cell.angle_beta   90.00
_cell.angle_gamma   90.00
#
_symmetry.space_group_name_H-M   'P 1'
#
loop_
_entity.id
_entity.type
_entity.pdbx_description
1 polymer ?
#
loop_
_entity_poly.entity_id
_entity_poly.type
_entity_poly.pdbx_seq_one_letter_code
_entity_poly.pdbx_strand_id
1 'polypeptide(L)'
;MTIKSILAPLTNATAKGFPLDTALLVANALRAHAEVLFIKEEVRENTRMALIAAGRPEVQDALRQLAASTRQEQESGHRLARQKFDDLLARHRIDYRENSIPGDLPSAFWRVASGTAIDEIEQHGSAYDLIVVARPEENVASQPIVEAALFGTGCPVLVAPPKPPKVIGEHVMIGWNQGVPAAH
;
A
#
# COMPACT_ATOMS: atom_id res chain seq x y z
N MET A 1 1.01 -8.16 -22.39
CA MET A 1 1.75 -7.80 -21.14
C MET A 1 1.30 -8.76 -20.06
N THR A 2 2.22 -9.40 -19.33
CA THR A 2 1.86 -10.38 -18.30
C THR A 2 2.26 -9.80 -16.96
N ILE A 3 1.31 -9.61 -16.05
CA ILE A 3 1.58 -9.11 -14.70
C ILE A 3 2.23 -10.22 -13.90
N LYS A 4 3.44 -9.97 -13.39
CA LYS A 4 4.24 -10.90 -12.58
C LYS A 4 4.65 -10.35 -11.23
N SER A 5 4.68 -9.03 -11.10
CA SER A 5 5.03 -8.32 -9.86
C SER A 5 3.93 -7.33 -9.47
N ILE A 6 3.53 -7.37 -8.21
CA ILE A 6 2.45 -6.56 -7.66
C ILE A 6 2.97 -5.83 -6.42
N LEU A 7 2.79 -4.53 -6.35
CA LEU A 7 3.04 -3.74 -5.15
C LEU A 7 1.71 -3.44 -4.43
N ALA A 8 1.65 -3.70 -3.14
CA ALA A 8 0.53 -3.33 -2.28
C ALA A 8 1.01 -2.42 -1.14
N PRO A 9 1.03 -1.09 -1.34
CA PRO A 9 1.41 -0.16 -0.28
C PRO A 9 0.33 -0.10 0.80
N LEU A 10 0.77 -0.20 2.05
CA LEU A 10 -0.07 -0.09 3.24
C LEU A 10 0.48 0.97 4.19
N THR A 11 -0.38 1.81 4.70
CA THR A 11 -0.11 2.67 5.85
C THR A 11 -0.96 2.23 7.03
N ASN A 12 -0.72 2.80 8.20
CA ASN A 12 -1.57 2.54 9.36
C ASN A 12 -3.05 2.89 9.08
N ALA A 13 -3.31 3.96 8.32
CA ALA A 13 -4.65 4.37 7.92
C ALA A 13 -5.33 3.37 6.98
N THR A 14 -4.58 2.76 6.05
CA THR A 14 -5.10 1.83 5.03
C THR A 14 -5.04 0.35 5.47
N ALA A 15 -4.32 0.03 6.55
CA ALA A 15 -4.15 -1.34 7.04
C ALA A 15 -5.47 -2.00 7.49
N LYS A 16 -6.46 -1.22 7.89
CA LYS A 16 -7.81 -1.70 8.22
C LYS A 16 -8.66 -2.03 6.98
N GLY A 17 -8.27 -1.54 5.80
CA GLY A 17 -8.95 -1.79 4.53
C GLY A 17 -8.65 -3.17 3.94
N PHE A 18 -9.13 -3.38 2.72
CA PHE A 18 -9.04 -4.65 2.00
C PHE A 18 -8.06 -4.67 0.81
N PRO A 19 -7.09 -3.72 0.69
CA PRO A 19 -6.13 -3.80 -0.42
C PRO A 19 -5.27 -5.05 -0.33
N LEU A 20 -4.97 -5.51 0.89
CA LEU A 20 -4.19 -6.71 1.14
C LEU A 20 -4.89 -7.98 0.64
N ASP A 21 -6.18 -8.17 0.98
CA ASP A 21 -6.98 -9.30 0.49
C ASP A 21 -7.03 -9.29 -1.05
N THR A 22 -7.29 -8.12 -1.63
CA THR A 22 -7.39 -7.96 -3.09
C THR A 22 -6.06 -8.22 -3.77
N ALA A 23 -4.95 -7.69 -3.23
CA ALA A 23 -3.61 -7.89 -3.80
C ALA A 23 -3.22 -9.37 -3.83
N LEU A 24 -3.46 -10.10 -2.74
CA LEU A 24 -3.16 -11.53 -2.66
C LEU A 24 -4.10 -12.37 -3.54
N LEU A 25 -5.35 -11.97 -3.67
CA LEU A 25 -6.29 -12.61 -4.60
C LEU A 25 -5.85 -12.44 -6.05
N VAL A 26 -5.40 -11.23 -6.44
CA VAL A 26 -4.85 -10.95 -7.77
C VAL A 26 -3.56 -11.72 -7.99
N ALA A 27 -2.65 -11.74 -7.01
CA ALA A 27 -1.41 -12.50 -7.10
C ALA A 27 -1.67 -13.99 -7.34
N ASN A 28 -2.63 -14.56 -6.63
CA ASN A 28 -3.03 -15.95 -6.82
C ASN A 28 -3.62 -16.20 -8.21
N ALA A 29 -4.56 -15.35 -8.65
CA ALA A 29 -5.22 -15.49 -9.95
C ALA A 29 -4.25 -15.36 -11.13
N LEU A 30 -3.26 -14.47 -11.04
CA LEU A 30 -2.29 -14.18 -12.09
C LEU A 30 -0.99 -14.99 -11.96
N ARG A 31 -0.85 -15.80 -10.90
CA ARG A 31 0.40 -16.52 -10.55
C ARG A 31 1.59 -15.53 -10.50
N ALA A 32 1.39 -14.44 -9.76
CA ALA A 32 2.30 -13.34 -9.62
C ALA A 32 2.92 -13.30 -8.21
N HIS A 33 3.98 -12.52 -8.06
CA HIS A 33 4.57 -12.17 -6.77
C HIS A 33 3.99 -10.88 -6.25
N ALA A 34 3.48 -10.87 -5.01
CA ALA A 34 2.96 -9.67 -4.36
C ALA A 34 3.92 -9.19 -3.26
N GLU A 35 4.41 -7.98 -3.39
CA GLU A 35 5.12 -7.33 -2.31
C GLU A 35 4.17 -6.39 -1.56
N VAL A 36 4.01 -6.65 -0.27
CA VAL A 36 3.27 -5.78 0.63
C VAL A 36 4.26 -4.85 1.31
N LEU A 37 4.19 -3.57 0.98
CA LEU A 37 5.04 -2.52 1.53
C LEU A 37 4.29 -1.80 2.66
N PHE A 38 4.60 -2.16 3.91
CA PHE A 38 4.07 -1.43 5.05
C PHE A 38 4.91 -0.19 5.35
N ILE A 39 4.30 0.99 5.22
CA ILE A 39 4.98 2.27 5.35
C ILE A 39 4.67 2.83 6.75
N LYS A 40 5.71 2.96 7.57
CA LYS A 40 5.67 3.69 8.84
C LYS A 40 5.81 5.16 8.52
N GLU A 41 4.68 5.87 8.53
CA GLU A 41 4.67 7.29 8.19
C GLU A 41 5.42 8.12 9.25
N GLU A 42 6.39 8.87 8.80
CA GLU A 42 7.14 9.82 9.61
C GLU A 42 6.63 11.24 9.36
N VAL A 43 6.57 12.03 10.44
CA VAL A 43 6.29 13.46 10.32
C VAL A 43 7.44 14.09 9.54
N ARG A 44 7.13 14.76 8.43
CA ARG A 44 8.14 15.42 7.61
C ARG A 44 9.07 16.27 8.49
N GLU A 45 10.38 16.13 8.27
CA GLU A 45 11.42 16.80 9.07
C GLU A 45 11.21 18.33 9.11
N ASN A 46 10.74 18.93 8.02
CA ASN A 46 10.42 20.36 7.96
C ASN A 46 9.32 20.75 8.97
N THR A 47 8.29 19.93 9.12
CA THR A 47 7.23 20.16 10.11
C THR A 47 7.78 20.00 11.53
N ARG A 48 8.61 19.00 11.74
CA ARG A 48 9.28 18.75 13.03
C ARG A 48 10.20 19.90 13.39
N MET A 49 11.02 20.40 12.46
CA MET A 49 11.91 21.54 12.66
C MET A 49 11.16 22.84 12.93
N ALA A 50 10.07 23.11 12.21
CA ALA A 50 9.23 24.29 12.44
C ALA A 50 8.62 24.28 13.86
N LEU A 51 8.18 23.13 14.33
CA LEU A 51 7.63 22.96 15.67
C LEU A 51 8.70 23.08 16.78
N ILE A 52 9.90 22.60 16.54
CA ILE A 52 11.06 22.77 17.46
C ILE A 52 11.49 24.23 17.50
N ALA A 53 11.53 24.92 16.35
CA ALA A 53 11.91 26.33 16.27
C ALA A 53 10.91 27.26 16.95
N ALA A 54 9.67 26.84 17.18
CA ALA A 54 8.66 27.60 17.93
C ALA A 54 9.04 27.80 19.43
N GLY A 55 10.05 27.08 19.97
CA GLY A 55 10.79 27.40 21.20
C GLY A 55 10.00 27.36 22.52
N ARG A 56 8.75 26.86 22.53
CA ARG A 56 7.92 26.78 23.73
C ARG A 56 8.05 25.41 24.40
N PRO A 57 8.47 25.31 25.66
CA PRO A 57 8.62 24.03 26.36
C PRO A 57 7.37 23.16 26.35
N GLU A 58 6.20 23.79 26.53
CA GLU A 58 4.89 23.14 26.51
C GLU A 58 4.58 22.47 25.15
N VAL A 59 5.02 23.09 24.05
CA VAL A 59 4.88 22.54 22.69
C VAL A 59 5.81 21.35 22.49
N GLN A 60 7.00 21.40 23.07
CA GLN A 60 7.94 20.27 22.97
C GLN A 60 7.44 19.02 23.71
N ASP A 61 6.85 19.19 24.89
CA ASP A 61 6.30 18.05 25.65
C ASP A 61 5.04 17.49 24.98
N ALA A 62 4.16 18.34 24.44
CA ALA A 62 3.01 17.90 23.65
C ALA A 62 3.45 17.12 22.39
N LEU A 63 4.51 17.56 21.71
CA LEU A 63 5.09 16.87 20.55
C LEU A 63 5.68 15.51 20.91
N ARG A 64 6.37 15.40 22.06
CA ARG A 64 6.90 14.12 22.54
C ARG A 64 5.78 13.13 22.82
N GLN A 65 4.72 13.57 23.47
CA GLN A 65 3.55 12.73 23.75
C GLN A 65 2.84 12.30 22.46
N LEU A 66 2.64 13.23 21.52
CA LEU A 66 2.05 12.92 20.21
C LEU A 66 2.92 11.91 19.45
N ALA A 67 4.23 12.11 19.41
CA ALA A 67 5.14 11.18 18.75
C ALA A 67 5.13 9.79 19.39
N ALA A 68 5.00 9.71 20.72
CA ALA A 68 4.92 8.44 21.43
C ALA A 68 3.59 7.70 21.12
N SER A 69 2.46 8.40 21.16
CA SER A 69 1.15 7.83 20.81
C SER A 69 1.09 7.36 19.36
N THR A 70 1.60 8.18 18.43
CA THR A 70 1.66 7.83 17.00
C THR A 70 2.51 6.57 16.77
N ARG A 71 3.67 6.45 17.44
CA ARG A 71 4.50 5.24 17.35
C ARG A 71 3.77 4.00 17.86
N GLN A 72 3.10 4.12 19.00
CA GLN A 72 2.33 3.00 19.56
C GLN A 72 1.19 2.57 18.65
N GLU A 73 0.48 3.52 18.03
CA GLU A 73 -0.57 3.24 17.05
C GLU A 73 -0.01 2.57 15.79
N GLN A 74 1.11 3.06 15.28
CA GLN A 74 1.78 2.47 14.12
C GLN A 74 2.25 1.03 14.39
N GLU A 75 2.86 0.77 15.55
CA GLU A 75 3.29 -0.58 15.92
C GLU A 75 2.11 -1.53 16.09
N SER A 76 1.00 -1.04 16.63
CA SER A 76 -0.23 -1.83 16.79
C SER A 76 -0.85 -2.14 15.42
N GLY A 77 -0.95 -1.14 14.54
CA GLY A 77 -1.44 -1.30 13.18
C GLY A 77 -0.56 -2.23 12.35
N HIS A 78 0.76 -2.08 12.45
CA HIS A 78 1.72 -2.96 11.79
C HIS A 78 1.55 -4.43 12.21
N ARG A 79 1.46 -4.70 13.52
CA ARG A 79 1.25 -6.06 14.03
C ARG A 79 -0.06 -6.67 13.53
N LEU A 80 -1.15 -5.90 13.57
CA LEU A 80 -2.45 -6.35 13.09
C LEU A 80 -2.44 -6.64 11.59
N ALA A 81 -1.86 -5.75 10.80
CA ALA A 81 -1.74 -5.91 9.35
C ALA A 81 -0.84 -7.11 9.00
N ARG A 82 0.27 -7.31 9.72
CA ARG A 82 1.15 -8.46 9.54
C ARG A 82 0.45 -9.77 9.86
N GLN A 83 -0.26 -9.84 10.99
CA GLN A 83 -1.05 -11.03 11.33
C GLN A 83 -2.09 -11.36 10.26
N LYS A 84 -2.82 -10.35 9.78
CA LYS A 84 -3.78 -10.52 8.69
C LYS A 84 -3.12 -11.01 7.40
N PHE A 85 -1.92 -10.52 7.08
CA PHE A 85 -1.15 -11.00 5.93
C PHE A 85 -0.82 -12.48 6.06
N ASP A 86 -0.30 -12.92 7.21
CA ASP A 86 0.05 -14.31 7.45
C ASP A 86 -1.20 -15.23 7.39
N ASP A 87 -2.34 -14.80 7.93
CA ASP A 87 -3.61 -15.52 7.85
C ASP A 87 -4.10 -15.66 6.39
N LEU A 88 -3.91 -14.61 5.58
CA LEU A 88 -4.28 -14.62 4.16
C LEU A 88 -3.36 -15.51 3.32
N LEU A 89 -2.06 -15.50 3.59
CA LEU A 89 -1.12 -16.43 2.93
C LEU A 89 -1.57 -17.88 3.15
N ALA A 90 -1.87 -18.24 4.39
CA ALA A 90 -2.35 -19.59 4.72
C ALA A 90 -3.68 -19.91 4.02
N ARG A 91 -4.64 -18.98 4.03
CA ARG A 91 -5.95 -19.13 3.37
C ARG A 91 -5.85 -19.35 1.88
N HIS A 92 -5.02 -18.58 1.20
CA HIS A 92 -4.87 -18.62 -0.26
C HIS A 92 -3.77 -19.58 -0.73
N ARG A 93 -3.06 -20.23 0.20
CA ARG A 93 -1.93 -21.13 -0.09
C ARG A 93 -0.85 -20.44 -0.92
N ILE A 94 -0.48 -19.21 -0.53
CA ILE A 94 0.54 -18.40 -1.16
C ILE A 94 1.85 -18.58 -0.40
N ASP A 95 2.93 -18.88 -1.10
CA ASP A 95 4.24 -19.04 -0.49
C ASP A 95 4.82 -17.71 -0.05
N TYR A 96 5.40 -17.66 1.16
CA TYR A 96 6.17 -16.52 1.62
C TYR A 96 7.58 -16.58 1.03
N ARG A 97 7.94 -15.61 0.18
CA ARG A 97 9.26 -15.53 -0.45
C ARG A 97 9.64 -14.07 -0.68
N GLU A 98 10.91 -13.73 -0.41
CA GLU A 98 11.43 -12.38 -0.64
C GLU A 98 11.55 -12.05 -2.13
N ASN A 99 11.91 -13.03 -2.95
CA ASN A 99 12.11 -12.84 -4.39
C ASN A 99 11.15 -13.70 -5.20
N SER A 100 10.66 -13.13 -6.29
CA SER A 100 9.89 -13.86 -7.30
C SER A 100 10.82 -14.74 -8.14
N ILE A 101 10.42 -15.98 -8.37
CA ILE A 101 11.09 -16.86 -9.34
C ILE A 101 10.16 -16.98 -10.55
N PRO A 102 10.60 -16.60 -11.75
CA PRO A 102 9.77 -16.68 -12.94
C PRO A 102 9.23 -18.10 -13.19
N GLY A 103 7.92 -18.23 -13.42
CA GLY A 103 7.26 -19.51 -13.68
C GLY A 103 6.81 -20.28 -12.44
N ASP A 104 7.12 -19.81 -11.26
CA ASP A 104 6.72 -20.42 -9.98
C ASP A 104 5.25 -20.15 -9.59
N LEU A 105 4.86 -20.80 -8.49
CA LEU A 105 3.57 -20.60 -7.83
C LEU A 105 3.46 -19.16 -7.31
N PRO A 106 2.23 -18.66 -7.04
CA PRO A 106 2.04 -17.35 -6.47
C PRO A 106 2.80 -17.24 -5.15
N SER A 107 3.46 -16.11 -4.96
CA SER A 107 4.25 -15.85 -3.76
C SER A 107 4.03 -14.43 -3.25
N ALA A 108 4.34 -14.19 -1.98
CA ALA A 108 4.28 -12.85 -1.44
C ALA A 108 5.38 -12.58 -0.42
N PHE A 109 5.71 -11.30 -0.29
CA PHE A 109 6.71 -10.79 0.64
C PHE A 109 6.16 -9.60 1.43
N TRP A 110 6.65 -9.44 2.64
CA TRP A 110 6.32 -8.30 3.50
C TRP A 110 7.56 -7.47 3.75
N ARG A 111 7.54 -6.23 3.27
CA ARG A 111 8.58 -5.23 3.52
C ARG A 111 8.05 -4.12 4.42
N VAL A 112 8.93 -3.54 5.22
CA VAL A 112 8.64 -2.35 6.03
C VAL A 112 9.57 -1.25 5.58
N ALA A 113 9.01 -0.07 5.29
CA ALA A 113 9.74 1.15 5.02
C ALA A 113 9.35 2.24 6.03
N SER A 114 10.19 3.25 6.15
CA SER A 114 9.93 4.45 6.95
C SER A 114 10.04 5.68 6.06
N GLY A 115 9.03 6.53 6.05
CA GLY A 115 8.99 7.71 5.20
C GLY A 115 7.59 8.21 4.96
N THR A 116 7.37 8.93 3.87
CA THR A 116 6.02 9.28 3.43
C THR A 116 5.52 8.25 2.43
N ALA A 117 4.22 7.93 2.47
CA ALA A 117 3.65 6.96 1.54
C ALA A 117 3.81 7.38 0.08
N ILE A 118 3.77 8.68 -0.19
CA ILE A 118 3.95 9.25 -1.53
C ILE A 118 5.36 8.94 -2.04
N ASP A 119 6.39 9.32 -1.27
CA ASP A 119 7.80 9.16 -1.67
C ASP A 119 8.15 7.67 -1.89
N GLU A 120 7.69 6.79 -1.00
CA GLU A 120 7.92 5.35 -1.11
C GLU A 120 7.26 4.72 -2.35
N ILE A 121 6.03 5.16 -2.68
CA ILE A 121 5.32 4.68 -3.87
C ILE A 121 6.00 5.19 -5.15
N GLU A 122 6.34 6.46 -5.23
CA GLU A 122 6.99 7.04 -6.41
C GLU A 122 8.38 6.44 -6.64
N GLN A 123 9.13 6.19 -5.57
CA GLN A 123 10.48 5.62 -5.66
C GLN A 123 10.48 4.15 -6.09
N HIS A 124 9.54 3.37 -5.60
CA HIS A 124 9.55 1.91 -5.79
C HIS A 124 8.51 1.42 -6.80
N GLY A 125 7.41 2.15 -6.99
CA GLY A 125 6.26 1.68 -7.75
C GLY A 125 6.55 1.33 -9.20
N SER A 126 7.44 2.07 -9.87
CA SER A 126 7.81 1.85 -11.27
C SER A 126 8.50 0.50 -11.54
N ALA A 127 8.95 -0.21 -10.50
CA ALA A 127 9.57 -1.53 -10.62
C ALA A 127 8.55 -2.69 -10.69
N TYR A 128 7.25 -2.40 -10.57
CA TYR A 128 6.19 -3.40 -10.55
C TYR A 128 5.30 -3.31 -11.79
N ASP A 129 4.62 -4.41 -12.09
CA ASP A 129 3.68 -4.47 -13.22
C ASP A 129 2.27 -3.97 -12.85
N LEU A 130 1.95 -3.96 -11.54
CA LEU A 130 0.64 -3.54 -11.03
C LEU A 130 0.79 -3.00 -9.61
N ILE A 131 0.08 -1.93 -9.29
CA ILE A 131 -0.03 -1.41 -7.93
C ILE A 131 -1.46 -1.58 -7.43
N VAL A 132 -1.63 -2.16 -6.24
CA VAL A 132 -2.96 -2.34 -5.62
C VAL A 132 -3.09 -1.41 -4.43
N VAL A 133 -4.00 -0.46 -4.53
CA VAL A 133 -4.26 0.56 -3.49
C VAL A 133 -5.65 0.43 -2.90
N ALA A 134 -5.85 0.93 -1.69
CA ALA A 134 -7.17 1.04 -1.09
C ALA A 134 -8.02 2.08 -1.82
N ARG A 135 -9.33 1.82 -1.92
CA ARG A 135 -10.27 2.86 -2.35
C ARG A 135 -10.26 4.00 -1.32
N PRO A 136 -10.13 5.26 -1.76
CA PRO A 136 -10.29 6.40 -0.87
C PRO A 136 -11.70 6.41 -0.28
N GLU A 137 -11.80 6.51 1.04
CA GLU A 137 -13.05 6.84 1.72
C GLU A 137 -13.14 8.36 1.86
N GLU A 138 -14.36 8.92 1.93
CA GLU A 138 -14.60 10.37 1.85
C GLU A 138 -13.83 11.23 2.88
N ASN A 139 -13.27 10.64 3.93
CA ASN A 139 -12.55 11.33 5.01
C ASN A 139 -11.14 10.78 5.32
N VAL A 140 -10.55 9.97 4.45
CA VAL A 140 -9.28 9.31 4.76
C VAL A 140 -8.15 9.81 3.86
N ALA A 141 -6.95 9.94 4.44
CA ALA A 141 -5.69 10.31 3.80
C ALA A 141 -5.19 9.32 2.71
N SER A 142 -6.07 8.56 2.09
CA SER A 142 -5.75 7.56 1.06
C SER A 142 -5.80 8.11 -0.37
N GLN A 143 -6.41 9.28 -0.59
CA GLN A 143 -6.45 9.90 -1.91
C GLN A 143 -5.05 10.26 -2.43
N PRO A 144 -4.13 10.86 -1.66
CA PRO A 144 -2.76 11.12 -2.10
C PRO A 144 -1.99 9.85 -2.49
N ILE A 145 -2.28 8.72 -1.84
CA ILE A 145 -1.69 7.41 -2.16
C ILE A 145 -2.11 6.94 -3.56
N VAL A 146 -3.40 7.08 -3.87
CA VAL A 146 -3.94 6.72 -5.21
C VAL A 146 -3.35 7.64 -6.28
N GLU A 147 -3.26 8.95 -6.00
CA GLU A 147 -2.68 9.92 -6.93
C GLU A 147 -1.18 9.65 -7.18
N ALA A 148 -0.40 9.37 -6.14
CA ALA A 148 1.00 8.98 -6.28
C ALA A 148 1.16 7.70 -7.11
N ALA A 149 0.32 6.70 -6.88
CA ALA A 149 0.35 5.47 -7.67
C ALA A 149 0.01 5.71 -9.15
N LEU A 150 -1.03 6.53 -9.43
CA LEU A 150 -1.50 6.78 -10.80
C LEU A 150 -0.56 7.67 -11.61
N PHE A 151 -0.01 8.71 -10.99
CA PHE A 151 0.74 9.74 -11.69
C PHE A 151 2.25 9.67 -11.47
N GLY A 152 2.69 9.09 -10.34
CA GLY A 152 4.11 9.03 -9.97
C GLY A 152 4.85 7.79 -10.48
N THR A 153 4.14 6.73 -10.87
CA THR A 153 4.80 5.44 -11.19
C THR A 153 4.72 5.01 -12.64
N GLY A 154 3.72 5.48 -13.38
CA GLY A 154 3.46 5.03 -14.75
C GLY A 154 2.92 3.59 -14.86
N CYS A 155 2.60 2.95 -13.74
CA CYS A 155 2.10 1.57 -13.70
C CYS A 155 0.57 1.51 -13.68
N PRO A 156 -0.04 0.43 -14.16
CA PRO A 156 -1.45 0.15 -13.94
C PRO A 156 -1.78 0.13 -12.45
N VAL A 157 -2.91 0.72 -12.08
CA VAL A 157 -3.36 0.78 -10.68
C VAL A 157 -4.70 0.09 -10.53
N LEU A 158 -4.78 -0.84 -9.59
CA LEU A 158 -6.01 -1.49 -9.17
C LEU A 158 -6.46 -0.88 -7.84
N VAL A 159 -7.65 -0.29 -7.85
CA VAL A 159 -8.27 0.24 -6.64
C VAL A 159 -9.11 -0.85 -6.00
N ALA A 160 -8.66 -1.33 -4.83
CA ALA A 160 -9.34 -2.39 -4.11
C ALA A 160 -10.70 -1.92 -3.55
N PRO A 161 -11.76 -2.72 -3.69
CA PRO A 161 -13.06 -2.39 -3.13
C PRO A 161 -13.04 -2.42 -1.60
N PRO A 162 -14.02 -1.77 -0.92
CA PRO A 162 -14.12 -1.75 0.55
C PRO A 162 -14.36 -3.14 1.17
N LYS A 163 -14.88 -4.08 0.38
CA LYS A 163 -15.03 -5.49 0.75
C LYS A 163 -14.29 -6.35 -0.26
N PRO A 164 -13.47 -7.32 0.19
CA PRO A 164 -12.74 -8.16 -0.74
C PRO A 164 -13.73 -8.94 -1.61
N PRO A 165 -13.52 -8.97 -2.92
CA PRO A 165 -14.34 -9.77 -3.81
C PRO A 165 -14.07 -11.25 -3.58
N LYS A 166 -15.04 -12.11 -3.86
CA LYS A 166 -14.84 -13.56 -3.80
C LYS A 166 -13.99 -14.05 -4.96
N VAL A 167 -14.15 -13.43 -6.12
CA VAL A 167 -13.49 -13.76 -7.39
C VAL A 167 -13.18 -12.46 -8.13
N ILE A 168 -12.09 -12.46 -8.88
CA ILE A 168 -11.66 -11.31 -9.68
C ILE A 168 -11.75 -11.67 -11.17
N GLY A 169 -12.27 -10.74 -11.98
CA GLY A 169 -12.24 -10.84 -13.44
C GLY A 169 -13.37 -11.65 -14.08
N GLU A 170 -14.39 -12.11 -13.33
CA GLU A 170 -15.55 -12.79 -13.94
C GLU A 170 -16.38 -11.85 -14.83
N HIS A 171 -16.51 -10.59 -14.42
CA HIS A 171 -17.22 -9.56 -15.18
C HIS A 171 -16.35 -8.32 -15.30
N VAL A 172 -16.04 -7.95 -16.53
CA VAL A 172 -15.18 -6.79 -16.82
C VAL A 172 -15.98 -5.78 -17.63
N MET A 173 -15.96 -4.52 -17.22
CA MET A 173 -16.48 -3.40 -17.98
C MET A 173 -15.31 -2.51 -18.41
N ILE A 174 -15.26 -2.13 -19.69
CA ILE A 174 -14.25 -1.22 -20.22
C ILE A 174 -14.89 0.15 -20.41
N GLY A 175 -14.39 1.16 -19.67
CA GLY A 175 -14.71 2.56 -19.87
C GLY A 175 -13.69 3.19 -20.82
N TRP A 176 -14.16 3.74 -21.94
CA TRP A 176 -13.29 4.36 -22.93
C TRP A 176 -13.80 5.75 -23.31
N ASN A 177 -12.97 6.77 -23.14
CA ASN A 177 -13.33 8.16 -23.44
C ASN A 177 -12.66 8.76 -24.69
N GLN A 178 -11.96 7.94 -25.48
CA GLN A 178 -11.22 8.35 -26.70
C GLN A 178 -10.10 9.41 -26.45
N GLY A 179 -9.77 9.70 -25.20
CA GLY A 179 -8.69 10.59 -24.84
C GLY A 179 -7.31 9.94 -25.00
N VAL A 180 -6.28 10.76 -25.23
CA VAL A 180 -4.88 10.30 -25.32
C VAL A 180 -4.44 9.43 -24.11
N PRO A 181 -4.82 9.76 -22.86
CA PRO A 181 -4.49 8.91 -21.70
C PRO A 181 -5.15 7.51 -21.72
N ALA A 182 -6.20 7.34 -22.52
CA ALA A 182 -6.90 6.05 -22.61
C ALA A 182 -6.36 5.15 -23.75
N ALA A 183 -5.33 5.61 -24.47
CA ALA A 183 -4.74 4.91 -25.61
C ALA A 183 -3.41 4.18 -25.28
N HIS A 184 -2.99 4.18 -24.01
CA HIS A 184 -1.75 3.54 -23.55
C HIS A 184 -1.98 2.34 -22.68
#